data_9f6cae9d19b98e8d1516988fa10f842b
#
_entry.id   9f6cae9d19b98e8d1516988fa10f842b
#
_cell.length_a   1.000
_cell.length_b   1.000
_cell.length_c   1.000
_cell.angle_alpha   90.00
_cell.angle_beta   90.00
_cell.angle_gamma   90.00
#
_symmetry.space_group_name_H-M   'P 1'
#
loop_
_entity.id
_entity.type
_entity.pdbx_description
1 polymer ?
#
loop_
_entity_poly.entity_id
_entity_poly.type
_entity_poly.pdbx_seq_one_letter_code
_entity_poly.pdbx_strand_id
1 'polypeptide(L)'
;MGKYFGTDGFRGEANVVLTVEHAFKVGRYLGWYFGQEHKARIVIGKDTRRSSYMFEYALAAGLTASGADAYLLHVTTTPSVSYVVRTEDFDCGIMISASHNPYYDNGIKVINRMGHKMEAEVEEKIESYIDGKTEELPLASKEAIGRTIDYAAGRNRYIGHLISLATRSFKDMRIGLDCANGSAFSIAKSVFDALGAKTYVISNEPDGLNINTNCGSTHIEVLQDFVREKKLDVGFAYDGDADRCIAVDENGDVVNGDLVLYMCGKYMMEQGRLEGNTIVTTVMSNLGLYKACDKIGMKYEQTAVGDKYVYENMMNNGFVLGGEQSGHIIFSKHARTGDGILTSLMIMEVIMEKKQTLAKLCSDVKIYPQLLKNVRVTDKKTARENPAVQKAVDDVAAALGSDGRILVRESGTEPVIRVMVEAATDEICQQYVEQVIQVIRAEGLEVTQ
;
A
#
# COMPACT_ATOMS: atom_id res chain seq x y z
N MET A 1 -7.80 11.20 -13.55
CA MET A 1 -8.43 10.09 -12.81
C MET A 1 -9.72 9.73 -13.50
N GLY A 2 -10.00 8.45 -13.62
CA GLY A 2 -11.24 7.95 -14.15
C GLY A 2 -12.44 8.26 -13.27
N LYS A 3 -13.63 7.90 -13.72
CA LYS A 3 -14.89 8.03 -12.97
C LYS A 3 -14.98 7.05 -11.81
N TYR A 4 -14.47 5.83 -12.02
CA TYR A 4 -14.54 4.70 -11.08
C TYR A 4 -13.15 4.30 -10.57
N PHE A 5 -12.15 4.21 -11.47
CA PHE A 5 -10.79 3.85 -11.11
C PHE A 5 -10.02 5.08 -10.61
N GLY A 6 -9.66 5.02 -9.32
CA GLY A 6 -8.76 5.97 -8.68
C GLY A 6 -7.29 5.55 -8.78
N THR A 7 -6.46 6.11 -7.92
CA THR A 7 -5.02 5.74 -7.84
C THR A 7 -4.78 4.30 -7.39
N ASP A 8 -5.78 3.65 -6.78
CA ASP A 8 -5.65 2.30 -6.21
C ASP A 8 -6.88 1.42 -6.52
N GLY A 9 -7.28 1.41 -7.79
CA GLY A 9 -8.39 0.63 -8.30
C GLY A 9 -9.76 1.29 -8.12
N PHE A 10 -10.81 0.55 -8.41
CA PHE A 10 -12.20 0.95 -8.22
C PHE A 10 -12.62 0.62 -6.79
N ARG A 11 -12.76 1.63 -5.92
CA ARG A 11 -13.13 1.47 -4.51
C ARG A 11 -14.45 2.13 -4.19
N GLY A 12 -15.17 1.56 -3.22
CA GLY A 12 -16.37 2.14 -2.65
C GLY A 12 -17.11 1.19 -1.73
N GLU A 13 -18.14 1.70 -1.07
CA GLU A 13 -19.03 0.88 -0.24
C GLU A 13 -19.72 -0.18 -1.09
N ALA A 14 -19.63 -1.43 -0.61
CA ALA A 14 -20.11 -2.61 -1.34
C ALA A 14 -21.64 -2.55 -1.52
N ASN A 15 -22.11 -2.78 -2.75
CA ASN A 15 -23.51 -2.65 -3.19
C ASN A 15 -24.12 -1.26 -3.08
N VAL A 16 -23.31 -0.23 -2.80
CA VAL A 16 -23.73 1.18 -2.83
C VAL A 16 -22.99 1.89 -3.96
N VAL A 17 -21.67 1.93 -3.92
CA VAL A 17 -20.79 2.54 -4.94
C VAL A 17 -20.24 1.48 -5.87
N LEU A 18 -19.65 0.41 -5.32
CA LEU A 18 -19.17 -0.74 -6.05
C LEU A 18 -20.20 -1.87 -5.96
N THR A 19 -20.83 -2.21 -7.09
CA THR A 19 -21.90 -3.20 -7.15
C THR A 19 -21.47 -4.51 -7.82
N VAL A 20 -22.26 -5.55 -7.65
CA VAL A 20 -22.11 -6.85 -8.34
C VAL A 20 -22.12 -6.68 -9.85
N GLU A 21 -22.96 -5.77 -10.38
CA GLU A 21 -23.01 -5.47 -11.82
C GLU A 21 -21.72 -4.86 -12.34
N HIS A 22 -21.12 -3.94 -11.57
CA HIS A 22 -19.80 -3.39 -11.89
C HIS A 22 -18.76 -4.50 -11.97
N ALA A 23 -18.68 -5.37 -10.97
CA ALA A 23 -17.73 -6.47 -10.94
C ALA A 23 -17.94 -7.44 -12.12
N PHE A 24 -19.19 -7.79 -12.42
CA PHE A 24 -19.53 -8.62 -13.59
C PHE A 24 -19.05 -7.97 -14.89
N LYS A 25 -19.32 -6.67 -15.10
CA LYS A 25 -18.88 -5.94 -16.30
C LYS A 25 -17.37 -5.83 -16.41
N VAL A 26 -16.65 -5.59 -15.28
CA VAL A 26 -15.18 -5.64 -15.26
C VAL A 26 -14.70 -7.01 -15.76
N GLY A 27 -15.25 -8.09 -15.23
CA GLY A 27 -14.94 -9.45 -15.68
C GLY A 27 -15.26 -9.67 -17.17
N ARG A 28 -16.42 -9.21 -17.63
CA ARG A 28 -16.83 -9.27 -19.05
C ARG A 28 -15.80 -8.59 -19.94
N TYR A 29 -15.43 -7.35 -19.59
CA TYR A 29 -14.51 -6.56 -20.40
C TYR A 29 -13.11 -7.21 -20.43
N LEU A 30 -12.55 -7.55 -19.28
CA LEU A 30 -11.20 -8.15 -19.21
C LEU A 30 -11.13 -9.49 -19.94
N GLY A 31 -12.14 -10.35 -19.78
CA GLY A 31 -12.21 -11.64 -20.48
C GLY A 31 -12.27 -11.49 -22.00
N TRP A 32 -13.04 -10.53 -22.48
CA TRP A 32 -13.10 -10.20 -23.90
C TRP A 32 -11.80 -9.53 -24.40
N TYR A 33 -11.27 -8.54 -23.66
CA TYR A 33 -10.10 -7.75 -24.07
C TYR A 33 -8.85 -8.61 -24.26
N PHE A 34 -8.57 -9.50 -23.29
CA PHE A 34 -7.43 -10.40 -23.38
C PHE A 34 -7.72 -11.67 -24.22
N GLY A 35 -8.99 -11.95 -24.50
CA GLY A 35 -9.41 -13.14 -25.24
C GLY A 35 -9.43 -13.02 -26.76
N GLN A 36 -8.88 -11.92 -27.34
CA GLN A 36 -8.99 -11.67 -28.78
C GLN A 36 -8.13 -12.60 -29.66
N GLU A 37 -6.98 -13.04 -29.16
CA GLU A 37 -6.01 -13.83 -29.91
C GLU A 37 -5.87 -15.26 -29.37
N HIS A 38 -6.17 -15.45 -28.10
CA HIS A 38 -6.06 -16.73 -27.40
C HIS A 38 -7.10 -16.83 -26.28
N LYS A 39 -7.23 -17.97 -25.66
CA LYS A 39 -8.09 -18.13 -24.49
C LYS A 39 -7.44 -17.47 -23.27
N ALA A 40 -7.98 -16.34 -22.86
CA ALA A 40 -7.43 -15.57 -21.75
C ALA A 40 -7.40 -16.36 -20.43
N ARG A 41 -6.34 -16.17 -19.66
CA ARG A 41 -6.11 -16.75 -18.33
C ARG A 41 -6.00 -15.62 -17.32
N ILE A 42 -6.97 -15.49 -16.44
CA ILE A 42 -7.05 -14.39 -15.49
C ILE A 42 -7.11 -14.94 -14.07
N VAL A 43 -6.22 -14.47 -13.22
CA VAL A 43 -6.15 -14.91 -11.82
C VAL A 43 -6.85 -13.91 -10.91
N ILE A 44 -7.61 -14.41 -9.92
CA ILE A 44 -8.37 -13.61 -8.96
C ILE A 44 -7.91 -13.95 -7.55
N GLY A 45 -7.50 -12.93 -6.80
CA GLY A 45 -7.29 -12.99 -5.35
C GLY A 45 -8.26 -12.07 -4.61
N LYS A 46 -8.47 -12.32 -3.34
CA LYS A 46 -9.36 -11.52 -2.50
C LYS A 46 -8.86 -11.42 -1.07
N ASP A 47 -9.29 -10.37 -0.37
CA ASP A 47 -9.15 -10.29 1.08
C ASP A 47 -10.29 -11.05 1.82
N THR A 48 -10.34 -10.88 3.12
CA THR A 48 -11.27 -11.62 3.99
C THR A 48 -12.66 -11.01 4.11
N ARG A 49 -12.93 -9.85 3.49
CA ARG A 49 -14.23 -9.17 3.54
C ARG A 49 -15.35 -10.11 3.05
N ARG A 50 -16.50 -10.06 3.70
CA ARG A 50 -17.68 -10.84 3.28
C ARG A 50 -18.08 -10.51 1.83
N SER A 51 -18.04 -9.25 1.46
CA SER A 51 -18.35 -8.79 0.09
C SER A 51 -17.32 -9.25 -0.96
N SER A 52 -16.10 -9.59 -0.57
CA SER A 52 -15.08 -10.09 -1.50
C SER A 52 -15.47 -11.41 -2.16
N TYR A 53 -16.19 -12.28 -1.45
CA TYR A 53 -16.73 -13.52 -2.03
C TYR A 53 -17.79 -13.25 -3.10
N MET A 54 -18.68 -12.31 -2.83
CA MET A 54 -19.73 -11.89 -3.78
C MET A 54 -19.11 -11.33 -5.07
N PHE A 55 -18.10 -10.45 -4.94
CA PHE A 55 -17.41 -9.86 -6.09
C PHE A 55 -16.56 -10.87 -6.85
N GLU A 56 -15.93 -11.85 -6.17
CA GLU A 56 -15.21 -12.94 -6.83
C GLU A 56 -16.13 -13.74 -7.75
N TYR A 57 -17.32 -14.11 -7.28
CA TYR A 57 -18.28 -14.82 -8.11
C TYR A 57 -18.77 -14.00 -9.31
N ALA A 58 -19.01 -12.71 -9.12
CA ALA A 58 -19.44 -11.82 -10.19
C ALA A 58 -18.35 -11.64 -11.27
N LEU A 59 -17.11 -11.41 -10.84
CA LEU A 59 -15.95 -11.32 -11.75
C LEU A 59 -15.75 -12.64 -12.51
N ALA A 60 -15.76 -13.77 -11.81
CA ALA A 60 -15.59 -15.10 -12.43
C ALA A 60 -16.69 -15.39 -13.45
N ALA A 61 -17.95 -15.04 -13.13
CA ALA A 61 -19.07 -15.17 -14.06
C ALA A 61 -18.88 -14.29 -15.31
N GLY A 62 -18.45 -13.04 -15.14
CA GLY A 62 -18.16 -12.12 -16.25
C GLY A 62 -17.03 -12.63 -17.15
N LEU A 63 -15.92 -13.08 -16.56
CA LEU A 63 -14.78 -13.66 -17.28
C LEU A 63 -15.17 -14.87 -18.10
N THR A 64 -15.82 -15.85 -17.47
CA THR A 64 -16.20 -17.10 -18.12
C THR A 64 -17.27 -16.92 -19.19
N ALA A 65 -18.19 -15.97 -18.99
CA ALA A 65 -19.17 -15.57 -20.01
C ALA A 65 -18.54 -14.91 -21.23
N SER A 66 -17.32 -14.35 -21.10
CA SER A 66 -16.53 -13.81 -22.22
C SER A 66 -15.51 -14.81 -22.79
N GLY A 67 -15.49 -16.07 -22.31
CA GLY A 67 -14.61 -17.11 -22.81
C GLY A 67 -13.27 -17.26 -22.08
N ALA A 68 -12.95 -16.39 -21.13
CA ALA A 68 -11.72 -16.45 -20.33
C ALA A 68 -11.79 -17.52 -19.23
N ASP A 69 -10.67 -18.16 -18.94
CA ASP A 69 -10.53 -19.03 -17.78
C ASP A 69 -10.19 -18.19 -16.52
N ALA A 70 -10.98 -18.32 -15.45
CA ALA A 70 -10.82 -17.64 -14.18
C ALA A 70 -10.12 -18.56 -13.16
N TYR A 71 -8.95 -18.17 -12.68
CA TYR A 71 -8.14 -18.91 -11.72
C TYR A 71 -8.28 -18.30 -10.33
N LEU A 72 -8.82 -19.03 -9.36
CA LEU A 72 -9.12 -18.52 -8.02
C LEU A 72 -7.99 -18.84 -7.05
N LEU A 73 -7.27 -17.82 -6.58
CA LEU A 73 -6.29 -17.93 -5.49
C LEU A 73 -6.96 -17.97 -4.11
N HIS A 74 -8.26 -17.64 -4.06
CA HIS A 74 -9.01 -17.45 -2.81
C HIS A 74 -8.43 -16.30 -1.98
N VAL A 75 -8.48 -16.40 -0.63
CA VAL A 75 -7.92 -15.37 0.23
C VAL A 75 -6.41 -15.37 0.12
N THR A 76 -5.88 -14.24 -0.35
CA THR A 76 -4.44 -14.02 -0.57
C THR A 76 -4.13 -12.52 -0.57
N THR A 77 -2.85 -12.16 -0.53
CA THR A 77 -2.39 -10.77 -0.49
C THR A 77 -2.29 -10.15 -1.89
N THR A 78 -2.36 -8.82 -1.99
CA THR A 78 -2.13 -8.09 -3.24
C THR A 78 -0.76 -8.46 -3.88
N PRO A 79 0.37 -8.47 -3.14
CA PRO A 79 1.64 -8.90 -3.72
C PRO A 79 1.66 -10.37 -4.17
N SER A 80 0.87 -11.25 -3.56
CA SER A 80 0.72 -12.63 -4.03
C SER A 80 0.10 -12.69 -5.43
N VAL A 81 -0.96 -11.90 -5.69
CA VAL A 81 -1.56 -11.81 -7.03
C VAL A 81 -0.56 -11.26 -8.03
N SER A 82 0.13 -10.17 -7.70
CA SER A 82 1.19 -9.57 -8.53
C SER A 82 2.30 -10.58 -8.86
N TYR A 83 2.73 -11.36 -7.87
CA TYR A 83 3.75 -12.39 -8.06
C TYR A 83 3.27 -13.50 -9.02
N VAL A 84 2.09 -14.04 -8.81
CA VAL A 84 1.54 -15.15 -9.61
C VAL A 84 1.31 -14.72 -11.05
N VAL A 85 0.73 -13.54 -11.27
CA VAL A 85 0.54 -13.01 -12.64
C VAL A 85 1.84 -12.98 -13.41
N ARG A 86 2.89 -12.44 -12.81
CA ARG A 86 4.18 -12.25 -13.45
C ARG A 86 4.93 -13.55 -13.71
N THR A 87 4.78 -14.55 -12.84
CA THR A 87 5.61 -15.75 -12.87
C THR A 87 4.97 -16.95 -13.56
N GLU A 88 3.67 -16.88 -13.88
CA GLU A 88 2.92 -18.05 -14.35
C GLU A 88 2.08 -17.82 -15.62
N ASP A 89 2.50 -16.89 -16.47
CA ASP A 89 1.88 -16.60 -17.78
C ASP A 89 0.37 -16.32 -17.74
N PHE A 90 -0.09 -15.53 -16.77
CA PHE A 90 -1.43 -14.97 -16.78
C PHE A 90 -1.46 -13.67 -17.57
N ASP A 91 -2.59 -13.39 -18.24
CA ASP A 91 -2.80 -12.17 -19.00
C ASP A 91 -3.00 -10.96 -18.09
N CYS A 92 -3.75 -11.15 -17.01
CA CYS A 92 -3.84 -10.17 -15.93
C CYS A 92 -4.26 -10.84 -14.62
N GLY A 93 -4.17 -10.08 -13.53
CA GLY A 93 -4.67 -10.44 -12.22
C GLY A 93 -5.70 -9.45 -11.71
N ILE A 94 -6.56 -9.92 -10.84
CA ILE A 94 -7.55 -9.10 -10.16
C ILE A 94 -7.39 -9.33 -8.66
N MET A 95 -7.23 -8.23 -7.91
CA MET A 95 -7.29 -8.28 -6.45
C MET A 95 -8.55 -7.58 -5.95
N ILE A 96 -9.33 -8.29 -5.14
CA ILE A 96 -10.57 -7.79 -4.53
C ILE A 96 -10.24 -7.38 -3.10
N SER A 97 -10.03 -6.08 -2.88
CA SER A 97 -9.74 -5.49 -1.58
C SER A 97 -9.85 -3.97 -1.60
N ALA A 98 -10.22 -3.40 -0.46
CA ALA A 98 -10.10 -1.97 -0.18
C ALA A 98 -8.97 -1.67 0.82
N SER A 99 -7.92 -2.52 0.90
CA SER A 99 -6.74 -2.34 1.74
C SER A 99 -7.13 -2.06 3.21
N HIS A 100 -6.77 -0.89 3.74
CA HIS A 100 -7.00 -0.50 5.14
C HIS A 100 -8.39 0.08 5.44
N ASN A 101 -9.28 0.18 4.44
CA ASN A 101 -10.64 0.69 4.65
C ASN A 101 -11.47 -0.25 5.54
N PRO A 102 -12.56 0.25 6.16
CA PRO A 102 -13.50 -0.56 6.93
C PRO A 102 -14.09 -1.73 6.12
N TYR A 103 -14.66 -2.72 6.80
CA TYR A 103 -15.15 -3.96 6.19
C TYR A 103 -16.28 -3.76 5.17
N TYR A 104 -17.06 -2.70 5.27
CA TYR A 104 -18.17 -2.40 4.37
C TYR A 104 -17.73 -1.82 3.02
N ASP A 105 -16.51 -1.27 2.94
CA ASP A 105 -15.90 -0.90 1.67
C ASP A 105 -15.28 -2.13 1.00
N ASN A 106 -15.17 -2.08 -0.33
CA ASN A 106 -14.38 -3.03 -1.10
C ASN A 106 -13.76 -2.34 -2.32
N GLY A 107 -12.93 -3.08 -3.06
CA GLY A 107 -12.27 -2.56 -4.25
C GLY A 107 -11.93 -3.66 -5.25
N ILE A 108 -11.74 -3.25 -6.49
CA ILE A 108 -11.23 -4.10 -7.56
C ILE A 108 -9.97 -3.43 -8.13
N LYS A 109 -8.83 -4.07 -7.91
CA LYS A 109 -7.53 -3.67 -8.47
C LYS A 109 -7.22 -4.60 -9.65
N VAL A 110 -6.93 -4.05 -10.81
CA VAL A 110 -6.51 -4.82 -11.98
C VAL A 110 -5.00 -4.72 -12.13
N ILE A 111 -4.35 -5.88 -12.27
CA ILE A 111 -2.89 -6.03 -12.31
C ILE A 111 -2.52 -6.61 -13.68
N ASN A 112 -1.62 -5.93 -14.40
CA ASN A 112 -1.18 -6.38 -15.73
C ASN A 112 -0.23 -7.60 -15.64
N ARG A 113 0.07 -8.21 -16.78
CA ARG A 113 0.94 -9.41 -16.84
C ARG A 113 2.35 -9.20 -16.27
N MET A 114 2.81 -7.97 -16.13
CA MET A 114 4.10 -7.65 -15.53
C MET A 114 4.04 -7.55 -13.99
N GLY A 115 2.85 -7.72 -13.40
CA GLY A 115 2.62 -7.61 -11.96
C GLY A 115 2.41 -6.19 -11.46
N HIS A 116 2.16 -5.22 -12.34
CA HIS A 116 1.91 -3.82 -12.02
C HIS A 116 0.43 -3.49 -12.09
N LYS A 117 0.06 -2.31 -11.58
CA LYS A 117 -1.28 -1.76 -11.83
C LYS A 117 -1.55 -1.68 -13.33
N MET A 118 -2.79 -1.94 -13.71
CA MET A 118 -3.22 -1.86 -15.11
C MET A 118 -3.02 -0.45 -15.66
N GLU A 119 -2.75 -0.37 -16.94
CA GLU A 119 -2.59 0.86 -17.67
C GLU A 119 -3.90 1.67 -17.67
N ALA A 120 -3.79 2.99 -17.43
CA ALA A 120 -4.94 3.88 -17.34
C ALA A 120 -5.86 3.82 -18.58
N GLU A 121 -5.31 3.62 -19.75
CA GLU A 121 -6.07 3.47 -20.99
C GLU A 121 -7.00 2.24 -20.99
N VAL A 122 -6.60 1.15 -20.35
CA VAL A 122 -7.44 -0.05 -20.19
C VAL A 122 -8.52 0.20 -19.14
N GLU A 123 -8.17 0.85 -18.04
CA GLU A 123 -9.14 1.24 -17.00
C GLU A 123 -10.23 2.17 -17.56
N GLU A 124 -9.87 3.17 -18.37
CA GLU A 124 -10.82 4.06 -19.04
C GLU A 124 -11.77 3.32 -20.00
N LYS A 125 -11.28 2.30 -20.70
CA LYS A 125 -12.11 1.46 -21.55
C LYS A 125 -13.08 0.58 -20.73
N ILE A 126 -12.62 0.04 -19.59
CA ILE A 126 -13.50 -0.67 -18.65
C ILE A 126 -14.62 0.27 -18.17
N GLU A 127 -14.29 1.50 -17.76
CA GLU A 127 -15.27 2.50 -17.33
C GLU A 127 -16.29 2.82 -18.43
N SER A 128 -15.84 2.97 -19.65
CA SER A 128 -16.69 3.22 -20.81
C SER A 128 -17.68 2.07 -21.05
N TYR A 129 -17.24 0.82 -20.88
CA TYR A 129 -18.10 -0.35 -20.95
C TYR A 129 -19.09 -0.43 -19.78
N ILE A 130 -18.66 -0.13 -18.58
CA ILE A 130 -19.54 -0.05 -17.38
C ILE A 130 -20.67 0.94 -17.62
N ASP A 131 -20.36 2.12 -18.17
CA ASP A 131 -21.31 3.21 -18.45
C ASP A 131 -22.20 2.94 -19.69
N GLY A 132 -22.02 1.83 -20.41
CA GLY A 132 -22.78 1.52 -21.63
C GLY A 132 -22.48 2.45 -22.81
N LYS A 133 -21.28 3.04 -22.84
CA LYS A 133 -20.82 3.93 -23.93
C LYS A 133 -20.20 3.17 -25.10
N THR A 134 -20.03 1.87 -24.95
CA THR A 134 -19.51 0.97 -25.99
C THR A 134 -20.58 -0.04 -26.38
N GLU A 135 -20.38 -0.71 -27.53
CA GLU A 135 -21.23 -1.83 -27.92
C GLU A 135 -21.19 -2.96 -26.91
N GLU A 136 -22.30 -3.73 -26.82
CA GLU A 136 -22.37 -4.91 -25.97
C GLU A 136 -21.38 -5.97 -26.46
N LEU A 137 -20.59 -6.52 -25.56
CA LEU A 137 -19.58 -7.51 -25.89
C LEU A 137 -20.24 -8.89 -26.16
N PRO A 138 -19.71 -9.67 -27.12
CA PRO A 138 -20.26 -10.99 -27.43
C PRO A 138 -20.14 -11.94 -26.24
N LEU A 139 -21.12 -12.82 -26.09
CA LEU A 139 -21.10 -13.93 -25.13
C LEU A 139 -20.45 -15.15 -25.77
N ALA A 140 -19.55 -15.78 -25.02
CA ALA A 140 -19.05 -17.10 -25.40
C ALA A 140 -20.15 -18.16 -25.30
N SER A 141 -20.10 -19.15 -26.18
CA SER A 141 -21.08 -20.26 -26.20
C SER A 141 -20.38 -21.58 -26.37
N LYS A 142 -21.06 -22.65 -25.97
CA LYS A 142 -20.58 -24.04 -26.10
C LYS A 142 -19.19 -24.21 -25.50
N GLU A 143 -18.24 -24.72 -26.27
CA GLU A 143 -16.85 -25.00 -25.88
C GLU A 143 -16.03 -23.72 -25.63
N ALA A 144 -16.50 -22.59 -26.13
CA ALA A 144 -15.85 -21.30 -25.93
C ALA A 144 -16.11 -20.71 -24.55
N ILE A 145 -17.10 -21.18 -23.80
CA ILE A 145 -17.34 -20.74 -22.42
C ILE A 145 -16.08 -21.03 -21.56
N GLY A 146 -15.67 -20.04 -20.77
CA GLY A 146 -14.52 -20.17 -19.87
C GLY A 146 -14.80 -21.09 -18.68
N ARG A 147 -13.75 -21.45 -17.97
CA ARG A 147 -13.81 -22.30 -16.77
C ARG A 147 -13.40 -21.52 -15.54
N THR A 148 -13.96 -21.91 -14.39
CA THR A 148 -13.44 -21.50 -13.07
C THR A 148 -12.54 -22.61 -12.55
N ILE A 149 -11.32 -22.25 -12.13
CA ILE A 149 -10.27 -23.17 -11.71
C ILE A 149 -9.82 -22.80 -10.32
N ASP A 150 -9.86 -23.74 -9.37
CA ASP A 150 -9.22 -23.59 -8.06
C ASP A 150 -7.68 -23.54 -8.26
N TYR A 151 -7.05 -22.46 -7.81
CA TYR A 151 -5.63 -22.24 -8.02
C TYR A 151 -4.87 -21.85 -6.73
N ALA A 152 -5.25 -22.43 -5.60
CA ALA A 152 -4.54 -22.25 -4.33
C ALA A 152 -3.02 -22.57 -4.43
N ALA A 153 -2.62 -23.38 -5.41
CA ALA A 153 -1.20 -23.66 -5.69
C ALA A 153 -0.38 -22.39 -6.00
N GLY A 154 -0.96 -21.40 -6.68
CA GLY A 154 -0.30 -20.13 -6.97
C GLY A 154 0.07 -19.37 -5.69
N ARG A 155 -0.86 -19.29 -4.73
CA ARG A 155 -0.58 -18.72 -3.40
C ARG A 155 0.56 -19.46 -2.68
N ASN A 156 0.57 -20.79 -2.74
CA ASN A 156 1.62 -21.58 -2.09
C ASN A 156 3.00 -21.34 -2.73
N ARG A 157 3.07 -21.07 -4.04
CA ARG A 157 4.32 -20.69 -4.71
C ARG A 157 4.83 -19.32 -4.24
N TYR A 158 3.93 -18.35 -4.02
CA TYR A 158 4.32 -17.08 -3.42
C TYR A 158 4.87 -17.25 -2.01
N ILE A 159 4.27 -18.11 -1.17
CA ILE A 159 4.80 -18.45 0.15
C ILE A 159 6.22 -19.06 0.01
N GLY A 160 6.38 -20.02 -0.88
CA GLY A 160 7.70 -20.62 -1.16
C GLY A 160 8.73 -19.62 -1.67
N HIS A 161 8.31 -18.66 -2.51
CA HIS A 161 9.15 -17.56 -2.95
C HIS A 161 9.62 -16.69 -1.77
N LEU A 162 8.71 -16.24 -0.90
CA LEU A 162 9.08 -15.45 0.27
C LEU A 162 10.09 -16.19 1.17
N ILE A 163 9.85 -17.46 1.44
CA ILE A 163 10.77 -18.29 2.24
C ILE A 163 12.15 -18.36 1.58
N SER A 164 12.19 -18.47 0.26
CA SER A 164 13.47 -18.58 -0.48
C SER A 164 14.31 -17.30 -0.49
N LEU A 165 13.72 -16.16 -0.17
CA LEU A 165 14.43 -14.87 -0.09
C LEU A 165 15.21 -14.70 1.23
N ALA A 166 14.83 -15.42 2.28
CA ALA A 166 15.53 -15.34 3.56
C ALA A 166 16.90 -16.02 3.47
N THR A 167 17.94 -15.27 3.79
CA THR A 167 19.32 -15.77 3.77
C THR A 167 19.75 -16.44 5.08
N ARG A 168 18.94 -16.27 6.15
CA ARG A 168 19.21 -16.75 7.50
C ARG A 168 17.96 -17.33 8.16
N SER A 169 18.16 -18.27 9.07
CA SER A 169 17.09 -18.74 9.96
C SER A 169 16.79 -17.69 11.04
N PHE A 170 15.51 -17.57 11.39
CA PHE A 170 15.03 -16.71 12.49
C PHE A 170 14.87 -17.48 13.81
N LYS A 171 15.56 -18.59 13.93
CA LYS A 171 15.57 -19.42 15.15
C LYS A 171 15.84 -18.53 16.39
N ASP A 172 15.11 -18.81 17.44
CA ASP A 172 15.13 -18.11 18.73
C ASP A 172 14.53 -16.68 18.74
N MET A 173 14.18 -16.10 17.56
CA MET A 173 13.51 -14.82 17.49
C MET A 173 12.02 -14.96 17.87
N ARG A 174 11.56 -14.06 18.75
CA ARG A 174 10.16 -13.96 19.24
C ARG A 174 9.47 -12.84 18.46
N ILE A 175 8.62 -13.20 17.51
CA ILE A 175 8.05 -12.26 16.54
C ILE A 175 6.54 -12.14 16.74
N GLY A 176 6.04 -10.91 16.92
CA GLY A 176 4.62 -10.58 16.92
C GLY A 176 4.12 -10.33 15.52
N LEU A 177 2.95 -10.87 15.17
CA LEU A 177 2.31 -10.65 13.87
C LEU A 177 0.87 -10.19 14.12
N ASP A 178 0.52 -8.98 13.68
CA ASP A 178 -0.86 -8.52 13.59
C ASP A 178 -1.32 -8.63 12.14
N CYS A 179 -2.20 -9.58 11.88
CA CYS A 179 -2.68 -9.89 10.53
C CYS A 179 -3.91 -9.06 10.11
N ALA A 180 -4.32 -8.07 10.88
CA ALA A 180 -5.47 -7.18 10.61
C ALA A 180 -6.80 -7.93 10.34
N ASN A 181 -6.94 -9.21 10.73
CA ASN A 181 -7.99 -10.11 10.25
C ASN A 181 -8.13 -10.10 8.72
N GLY A 182 -7.05 -9.76 8.02
CA GLY A 182 -6.95 -9.60 6.58
C GLY A 182 -6.21 -10.76 5.91
N SER A 183 -5.73 -10.51 4.71
CA SER A 183 -5.12 -11.52 3.82
C SER A 183 -3.84 -12.16 4.37
N ALA A 184 -3.11 -11.45 5.24
CA ALA A 184 -1.88 -11.96 5.84
C ALA A 184 -2.12 -13.16 6.80
N PHE A 185 -3.35 -13.36 7.30
CA PHE A 185 -3.67 -14.32 8.36
C PHE A 185 -3.21 -15.76 8.08
N SER A 186 -3.26 -16.19 6.84
CA SER A 186 -2.89 -17.56 6.41
C SER A 186 -1.47 -17.67 5.84
N ILE A 187 -0.79 -16.54 5.63
CA ILE A 187 0.51 -16.48 4.92
C ILE A 187 1.64 -16.11 5.88
N ALA A 188 1.52 -15.01 6.62
CA ALA A 188 2.62 -14.47 7.41
C ALA A 188 3.17 -15.49 8.42
N LYS A 189 2.29 -16.07 9.24
CA LYS A 189 2.71 -17.10 10.21
C LYS A 189 3.43 -18.26 9.54
N SER A 190 2.92 -18.75 8.42
CA SER A 190 3.50 -19.90 7.71
C SER A 190 4.92 -19.60 7.22
N VAL A 191 5.17 -18.38 6.74
CA VAL A 191 6.50 -17.94 6.28
C VAL A 191 7.47 -17.87 7.45
N PHE A 192 7.10 -17.20 8.55
CA PHE A 192 7.97 -17.03 9.70
C PHE A 192 8.25 -18.34 10.44
N ASP A 193 7.25 -19.21 10.59
CA ASP A 193 7.43 -20.54 11.18
C ASP A 193 8.37 -21.41 10.35
N ALA A 194 8.26 -21.38 9.02
CA ALA A 194 9.17 -22.11 8.12
C ALA A 194 10.62 -21.63 8.25
N LEU A 195 10.83 -20.36 8.60
CA LEU A 195 12.16 -19.79 8.86
C LEU A 195 12.64 -20.00 10.29
N GLY A 196 11.86 -20.68 11.13
CA GLY A 196 12.24 -21.10 12.48
C GLY A 196 11.94 -20.07 13.59
N ALA A 197 11.21 -19.00 13.29
CA ALA A 197 10.81 -18.01 14.28
C ALA A 197 9.80 -18.60 15.30
N LYS A 198 9.80 -18.05 16.50
CA LYS A 198 8.71 -18.26 17.48
C LYS A 198 7.67 -17.16 17.30
N THR A 199 6.61 -17.47 16.57
CA THR A 199 5.57 -16.51 16.20
C THR A 199 4.47 -16.41 17.26
N TYR A 200 4.02 -15.17 17.49
CA TYR A 200 2.88 -14.82 18.33
C TYR A 200 1.94 -13.99 17.47
N VAL A 201 0.74 -14.50 17.21
CA VAL A 201 -0.16 -13.90 16.20
C VAL A 201 -1.41 -13.37 16.89
N ILE A 202 -1.81 -12.16 16.47
CA ILE A 202 -3.08 -11.53 16.84
C ILE A 202 -3.84 -11.16 15.57
N SER A 203 -5.14 -10.89 15.71
CA SER A 203 -6.03 -10.49 14.60
C SER A 203 -5.93 -11.43 13.40
N ASN A 204 -6.04 -12.74 13.64
CA ASN A 204 -5.90 -13.79 12.63
C ASN A 204 -7.12 -14.73 12.54
N GLU A 205 -8.28 -14.28 13.02
CA GLU A 205 -9.55 -14.99 12.99
C GLU A 205 -10.60 -14.18 12.21
N PRO A 206 -10.46 -14.08 10.88
CA PRO A 206 -11.36 -13.27 10.06
C PRO A 206 -12.78 -13.85 10.04
N ASP A 207 -13.79 -13.01 10.31
CA ASP A 207 -15.21 -13.35 10.21
C ASP A 207 -15.94 -12.70 9.03
N GLY A 208 -15.19 -11.90 8.26
CA GLY A 208 -15.67 -11.14 7.10
C GLY A 208 -16.15 -9.73 7.41
N LEU A 209 -16.24 -9.36 8.70
CA LEU A 209 -16.71 -8.04 9.18
C LEU A 209 -15.69 -7.35 10.08
N ASN A 210 -14.63 -8.04 10.48
CA ASN A 210 -13.66 -7.56 11.46
C ASN A 210 -12.30 -7.15 10.85
N ILE A 211 -12.15 -7.16 9.54
CA ILE A 211 -10.92 -6.72 8.87
C ILE A 211 -10.60 -5.26 9.22
N ASN A 212 -9.35 -4.97 9.60
CA ASN A 212 -8.85 -3.65 10.04
C ASN A 212 -9.57 -3.05 11.27
N THR A 213 -10.48 -3.77 11.90
CA THR A 213 -11.24 -3.23 13.03
C THR A 213 -10.42 -3.28 14.30
N ASN A 214 -9.94 -2.12 14.75
CA ASN A 214 -9.05 -1.98 15.91
C ASN A 214 -7.83 -2.91 15.84
N CYS A 215 -7.24 -3.07 14.68
CA CYS A 215 -6.08 -3.93 14.47
C CYS A 215 -5.32 -3.54 13.18
N GLY A 216 -4.15 -4.15 12.99
CA GLY A 216 -3.32 -3.97 11.81
C GLY A 216 -2.55 -2.64 11.79
N SER A 217 -2.03 -2.29 10.62
CA SER A 217 -1.11 -1.17 10.43
C SER A 217 -1.70 0.22 10.74
N THR A 218 -3.03 0.34 10.78
CA THR A 218 -3.74 1.60 11.11
C THR A 218 -4.11 1.73 12.59
N HIS A 219 -3.94 0.66 13.37
CA HIS A 219 -4.19 0.58 14.82
C HIS A 219 -2.99 -0.07 15.52
N ILE A 220 -1.82 0.52 15.30
CA ILE A 220 -0.54 -0.04 15.69
C ILE A 220 -0.37 -0.16 17.21
N GLU A 221 -1.12 0.62 17.99
CA GLU A 221 -1.13 0.61 19.45
C GLU A 221 -1.41 -0.79 20.02
N VAL A 222 -2.24 -1.58 19.34
CA VAL A 222 -2.55 -2.96 19.76
C VAL A 222 -1.31 -3.86 19.70
N LEU A 223 -0.54 -3.72 18.61
CA LEU A 223 0.71 -4.47 18.47
C LEU A 223 1.80 -3.96 19.43
N GLN A 224 1.87 -2.64 19.68
CA GLN A 224 2.81 -2.06 20.63
C GLN A 224 2.63 -2.66 22.03
N ASP A 225 1.39 -2.70 22.53
CA ASP A 225 1.05 -3.28 23.81
C ASP A 225 1.35 -4.78 23.83
N PHE A 226 1.04 -5.50 22.76
CA PHE A 226 1.31 -6.92 22.62
C PHE A 226 2.82 -7.25 22.67
N VAL A 227 3.65 -6.44 21.98
CA VAL A 227 5.12 -6.58 22.00
C VAL A 227 5.65 -6.40 23.42
N ARG A 228 5.21 -5.34 24.12
CA ARG A 228 5.63 -5.07 25.51
C ARG A 228 5.19 -6.18 26.47
N GLU A 229 3.90 -6.59 26.38
CA GLU A 229 3.34 -7.63 27.27
C GLU A 229 4.06 -8.97 27.13
N LYS A 230 4.25 -9.39 25.87
CA LYS A 230 4.88 -10.68 25.56
C LYS A 230 6.41 -10.60 25.55
N LYS A 231 7.01 -9.42 25.68
CA LYS A 231 8.46 -9.16 25.57
C LYS A 231 9.02 -9.77 24.28
N LEU A 232 8.45 -9.35 23.16
CA LEU A 232 8.85 -9.82 21.85
C LEU A 232 10.09 -9.05 21.36
N ASP A 233 10.86 -9.65 20.46
CA ASP A 233 12.03 -9.01 19.88
C ASP A 233 11.64 -7.99 18.80
N VAL A 234 10.49 -8.20 18.14
CA VAL A 234 9.94 -7.35 17.09
C VAL A 234 8.47 -7.70 16.85
N GLY A 235 7.68 -6.72 16.41
CA GLY A 235 6.32 -6.91 15.93
C GLY A 235 6.15 -6.39 14.51
N PHE A 236 5.24 -7.00 13.73
CA PHE A 236 4.85 -6.58 12.38
C PHE A 236 3.34 -6.53 12.25
N ALA A 237 2.80 -5.36 11.87
CA ALA A 237 1.39 -5.17 11.58
C ALA A 237 1.19 -4.96 10.08
N TYR A 238 0.26 -5.69 9.50
CA TYR A 238 -0.12 -5.58 8.09
C TYR A 238 -1.45 -4.83 7.96
N ASP A 239 -1.78 -4.39 6.76
CA ASP A 239 -3.13 -3.94 6.43
C ASP A 239 -3.94 -5.08 5.77
N GLY A 240 -5.19 -4.79 5.39
CA GLY A 240 -6.14 -5.81 4.98
C GLY A 240 -5.71 -6.69 3.80
N ASP A 241 -4.94 -6.17 2.85
CA ASP A 241 -4.41 -6.92 1.70
C ASP A 241 -2.88 -7.09 1.74
N ALA A 242 -2.27 -6.69 2.87
CA ALA A 242 -0.87 -6.91 3.23
C ALA A 242 0.14 -6.36 2.19
N ASP A 243 -0.20 -5.27 1.52
CA ASP A 243 0.74 -4.51 0.71
C ASP A 243 1.55 -3.51 1.55
N ARG A 244 1.19 -3.32 2.84
CA ARG A 244 1.86 -2.49 3.85
C ARG A 244 2.33 -3.30 5.04
N CYS A 245 3.41 -2.81 5.67
CA CYS A 245 3.92 -3.29 6.94
C CYS A 245 4.40 -2.12 7.80
N ILE A 246 3.89 -2.03 9.02
CA ILE A 246 4.44 -1.19 10.08
C ILE A 246 5.06 -2.11 11.13
N ALA A 247 6.30 -1.83 11.52
CA ALA A 247 6.97 -2.62 12.55
C ALA A 247 6.92 -1.94 13.93
N VAL A 248 7.15 -2.74 14.95
CA VAL A 248 7.28 -2.31 16.35
C VAL A 248 8.55 -2.93 16.89
N ASP A 249 9.41 -2.11 17.49
CA ASP A 249 10.67 -2.57 18.07
C ASP A 249 10.47 -3.25 19.45
N GLU A 250 11.56 -3.74 20.02
CA GLU A 250 11.58 -4.45 21.31
C GLU A 250 11.11 -3.61 22.50
N ASN A 251 11.10 -2.27 22.37
CA ASN A 251 10.59 -1.35 23.40
C ASN A 251 9.09 -1.07 23.22
N GLY A 252 8.52 -1.49 22.11
CA GLY A 252 7.15 -1.18 21.72
C GLY A 252 7.03 0.16 20.99
N ASP A 253 8.12 0.69 20.44
CA ASP A 253 8.11 1.92 19.66
C ASP A 253 7.86 1.63 18.17
N VAL A 254 7.12 2.54 17.50
CA VAL A 254 6.71 2.35 16.11
C VAL A 254 7.89 2.58 15.16
N VAL A 255 8.10 1.63 14.27
CA VAL A 255 9.03 1.73 13.14
C VAL A 255 8.21 1.78 11.85
N ASN A 256 7.95 2.99 11.38
CA ASN A 256 7.14 3.24 10.18
C ASN A 256 7.97 3.07 8.88
N GLY A 257 7.32 3.29 7.73
CA GLY A 257 7.96 3.13 6.42
C GLY A 257 9.22 3.99 6.22
N ASP A 258 9.28 5.19 6.80
CA ASP A 258 10.47 6.06 6.70
C ASP A 258 11.69 5.45 7.40
N LEU A 259 11.48 4.90 8.60
CA LEU A 259 12.52 4.22 9.37
C LEU A 259 12.97 2.92 8.66
N VAL A 260 12.03 2.21 8.03
CA VAL A 260 12.34 1.01 7.22
C VAL A 260 13.17 1.40 5.99
N LEU A 261 12.78 2.46 5.27
CA LEU A 261 13.53 2.97 4.11
C LEU A 261 14.97 3.36 4.51
N TYR A 262 15.12 4.06 5.63
CA TYR A 262 16.45 4.43 6.14
C TYR A 262 17.30 3.21 6.48
N MET A 263 16.76 2.32 7.31
CA MET A 263 17.49 1.16 7.82
C MET A 263 17.87 0.19 6.68
N CYS A 264 16.90 -0.17 5.84
CA CYS A 264 17.16 -1.06 4.70
C CYS A 264 18.05 -0.39 3.65
N GLY A 265 17.82 0.90 3.36
CA GLY A 265 18.64 1.69 2.45
C GLY A 265 20.10 1.77 2.90
N LYS A 266 20.34 2.10 4.17
CA LYS A 266 21.69 2.12 4.78
C LYS A 266 22.37 0.75 4.64
N TYR A 267 21.66 -0.33 5.02
CA TYR A 267 22.20 -1.68 4.89
C TYR A 267 22.53 -2.06 3.44
N MET A 268 21.60 -1.78 2.50
CA MET A 268 21.81 -2.05 1.08
C MET A 268 22.96 -1.21 0.50
N MET A 269 23.11 0.04 0.92
CA MET A 269 24.22 0.92 0.53
C MET A 269 25.57 0.36 0.99
N GLU A 270 25.67 -0.07 2.26
CA GLU A 270 26.87 -0.70 2.82
C GLU A 270 27.27 -1.98 2.08
N GLN A 271 26.29 -2.69 1.52
CA GLN A 271 26.50 -3.91 0.72
C GLN A 271 26.74 -3.64 -0.78
N GLY A 272 26.74 -2.36 -1.21
CA GLY A 272 26.82 -2.00 -2.63
C GLY A 272 25.61 -2.45 -3.46
N ARG A 273 24.44 -2.65 -2.82
CA ARG A 273 23.19 -3.14 -3.44
C ARG A 273 22.14 -2.06 -3.63
N LEU A 274 22.38 -0.84 -3.16
CA LEU A 274 21.49 0.31 -3.35
C LEU A 274 21.93 1.09 -4.59
N GLU A 275 21.19 0.98 -5.68
CA GLU A 275 21.51 1.62 -6.96
C GLU A 275 21.58 3.14 -6.79
N GLY A 276 22.67 3.76 -7.26
CA GLY A 276 22.93 5.17 -7.13
C GLY A 276 23.03 5.69 -5.67
N ASN A 277 23.06 4.79 -4.68
CA ASN A 277 22.90 5.07 -3.24
C ASN A 277 21.62 5.87 -2.96
N THR A 278 20.56 5.60 -3.71
CA THR A 278 19.31 6.40 -3.71
C THR A 278 18.11 5.56 -3.26
N ILE A 279 17.32 6.11 -2.34
CA ILE A 279 15.97 5.63 -2.02
C ILE A 279 14.92 6.54 -2.68
N VAL A 280 13.74 6.01 -3.00
CA VAL A 280 12.62 6.81 -3.49
C VAL A 280 11.54 6.89 -2.42
N THR A 281 11.07 8.10 -2.13
CA THR A 281 10.05 8.35 -1.13
C THR A 281 9.07 9.42 -1.61
N THR A 282 8.14 9.85 -0.77
CA THR A 282 7.18 10.90 -1.12
C THR A 282 7.44 12.17 -0.34
N VAL A 283 6.86 13.27 -0.81
CA VAL A 283 6.89 14.57 -0.09
C VAL A 283 6.31 14.50 1.33
N MET A 284 5.67 13.40 1.72
CA MET A 284 5.11 13.20 3.07
C MET A 284 6.08 12.52 4.03
N SER A 285 7.20 11.98 3.57
CA SER A 285 8.21 11.39 4.47
C SER A 285 8.76 12.42 5.43
N ASN A 286 9.04 11.98 6.66
CA ASN A 286 9.45 12.85 7.75
C ASN A 286 10.78 13.55 7.49
N LEU A 287 10.91 14.81 7.89
CA LEU A 287 12.16 15.60 7.80
C LEU A 287 13.35 14.85 8.42
N GLY A 288 13.09 14.05 9.46
CA GLY A 288 14.12 13.25 10.12
C GLY A 288 14.75 12.19 9.21
N LEU A 289 13.98 11.61 8.29
CA LEU A 289 14.51 10.69 7.27
C LEU A 289 15.53 11.42 6.38
N TYR A 290 15.17 12.57 5.85
CA TYR A 290 16.05 13.34 4.96
C TYR A 290 17.36 13.74 5.64
N LYS A 291 17.28 14.29 6.87
CA LYS A 291 18.47 14.67 7.65
C LYS A 291 19.36 13.46 7.98
N ALA A 292 18.77 12.30 8.25
CA ALA A 292 19.54 11.08 8.51
C ALA A 292 20.22 10.56 7.23
N CYS A 293 19.54 10.63 6.08
CA CYS A 293 20.11 10.29 4.78
C CYS A 293 21.30 11.21 4.45
N ASP A 294 21.12 12.52 4.57
CA ASP A 294 22.18 13.51 4.31
C ASP A 294 23.43 13.24 5.16
N LYS A 295 23.25 12.89 6.44
CA LYS A 295 24.34 12.60 7.38
C LYS A 295 25.23 11.44 6.94
N ILE A 296 24.68 10.45 6.24
CA ILE A 296 25.43 9.27 5.77
C ILE A 296 25.74 9.30 4.28
N GLY A 297 25.35 10.36 3.56
CA GLY A 297 25.53 10.49 2.11
C GLY A 297 24.60 9.58 1.28
N MET A 298 23.50 9.09 1.85
CA MET A 298 22.45 8.38 1.13
C MET A 298 21.55 9.41 0.43
N LYS A 299 21.33 9.22 -0.87
CA LYS A 299 20.48 10.10 -1.67
C LYS A 299 19.02 9.67 -1.57
N TYR A 300 18.12 10.61 -1.86
CA TYR A 300 16.68 10.36 -1.92
C TYR A 300 16.01 11.15 -3.04
N GLU A 301 15.03 10.52 -3.66
CA GLU A 301 14.11 11.16 -4.59
C GLU A 301 12.74 11.30 -3.93
N GLN A 302 12.11 12.48 -4.09
CA GLN A 302 10.81 12.79 -3.54
C GLN A 302 9.76 12.84 -4.64
N THR A 303 8.75 12.01 -4.56
CA THR A 303 7.62 12.01 -5.48
C THR A 303 6.38 12.65 -4.88
N ALA A 304 5.36 12.87 -5.69
CA ALA A 304 4.00 13.09 -5.18
C ALA A 304 3.53 11.88 -4.35
N VAL A 305 2.54 12.09 -3.49
CA VAL A 305 1.95 11.04 -2.66
C VAL A 305 1.21 10.03 -3.53
N GLY A 306 1.51 8.76 -3.32
CA GLY A 306 0.92 7.62 -4.01
C GLY A 306 1.99 6.65 -4.52
N ASP A 307 1.78 5.39 -4.23
CA ASP A 307 2.68 4.29 -4.59
C ASP A 307 3.00 4.22 -6.09
N LYS A 308 2.07 4.63 -6.94
CA LYS A 308 2.25 4.75 -8.39
C LYS A 308 3.43 5.66 -8.74
N TYR A 309 3.51 6.84 -8.12
CA TYR A 309 4.57 7.81 -8.41
C TYR A 309 5.93 7.34 -7.90
N VAL A 310 5.94 6.69 -6.72
CA VAL A 310 7.16 6.06 -6.19
C VAL A 310 7.65 5.00 -7.16
N TYR A 311 6.76 4.11 -7.58
CA TYR A 311 7.10 3.03 -8.51
C TYR A 311 7.58 3.55 -9.87
N GLU A 312 6.88 4.50 -10.47
CA GLU A 312 7.27 5.13 -11.75
C GLU A 312 8.66 5.75 -11.67
N ASN A 313 8.97 6.49 -10.59
CA ASN A 313 10.29 7.06 -10.37
C ASN A 313 11.37 5.98 -10.26
N MET A 314 11.11 4.92 -9.47
CA MET A 314 12.03 3.78 -9.33
C MET A 314 12.33 3.14 -10.68
N MET A 315 11.31 2.88 -11.50
CA MET A 315 11.49 2.22 -12.80
C MET A 315 12.24 3.08 -13.81
N ASN A 316 11.92 4.37 -13.86
CA ASN A 316 12.55 5.31 -14.79
C ASN A 316 14.05 5.53 -14.50
N ASN A 317 14.45 5.41 -13.23
CA ASN A 317 15.82 5.68 -12.80
C ASN A 317 16.58 4.40 -12.39
N GLY A 318 15.93 3.23 -12.43
CA GLY A 318 16.54 1.95 -12.06
C GLY A 318 16.76 1.78 -10.54
N PHE A 319 16.07 2.55 -9.69
CA PHE A 319 16.21 2.46 -8.25
C PHE A 319 15.56 1.19 -7.70
N VAL A 320 16.14 0.66 -6.63
CA VAL A 320 15.80 -0.68 -6.13
C VAL A 320 15.00 -0.68 -4.82
N LEU A 321 14.93 0.45 -4.14
CA LEU A 321 14.20 0.63 -2.87
C LEU A 321 13.42 1.94 -2.90
N GLY A 322 12.13 1.84 -2.63
CA GLY A 322 11.27 3.01 -2.47
C GLY A 322 10.03 2.67 -1.66
N GLY A 323 9.30 3.70 -1.24
CA GLY A 323 8.08 3.49 -0.48
C GLY A 323 7.53 4.75 0.16
N GLU A 324 6.59 4.55 1.06
CA GLU A 324 5.86 5.60 1.77
C GLU A 324 5.94 5.40 3.29
N GLN A 325 5.79 6.47 4.04
CA GLN A 325 5.70 6.44 5.51
C GLN A 325 4.63 5.46 6.02
N SER A 326 3.56 5.26 5.24
CA SER A 326 2.46 4.33 5.55
C SER A 326 2.86 2.85 5.58
N GLY A 327 4.11 2.51 5.26
CA GLY A 327 4.63 1.14 5.24
C GLY A 327 4.48 0.40 3.90
N HIS A 328 4.03 1.08 2.85
CA HIS A 328 4.05 0.53 1.49
C HIS A 328 5.48 0.62 0.94
N ILE A 329 6.25 -0.46 1.07
CA ILE A 329 7.66 -0.51 0.70
C ILE A 329 7.87 -1.46 -0.48
N ILE A 330 8.59 -0.98 -1.48
CA ILE A 330 8.87 -1.69 -2.71
C ILE A 330 10.37 -2.05 -2.78
N PHE A 331 10.66 -3.33 -2.79
CA PHE A 331 11.98 -3.89 -3.12
C PHE A 331 11.93 -4.42 -4.56
N SER A 332 12.24 -3.57 -5.55
CA SER A 332 11.95 -3.84 -6.96
C SER A 332 12.67 -5.09 -7.53
N LYS A 333 13.74 -5.55 -6.90
CA LYS A 333 14.40 -6.81 -7.26
C LYS A 333 13.55 -8.05 -6.93
N HIS A 334 12.62 -7.94 -5.98
CA HIS A 334 11.81 -9.05 -5.49
C HIS A 334 10.32 -8.89 -5.80
N ALA A 335 9.76 -7.68 -5.67
CA ALA A 335 8.36 -7.39 -5.87
C ALA A 335 8.14 -6.21 -6.83
N ARG A 336 6.94 -6.11 -7.43
CA ARG A 336 6.54 -5.05 -8.35
C ARG A 336 5.55 -4.06 -7.73
N THR A 337 5.20 -4.28 -6.49
CA THR A 337 4.34 -3.45 -5.65
C THR A 337 4.84 -3.51 -4.21
N GLY A 338 4.28 -2.74 -3.31
CA GLY A 338 4.51 -2.93 -1.88
C GLY A 338 4.16 -4.35 -1.46
N ASP A 339 4.97 -4.89 -0.58
CA ASP A 339 4.79 -6.23 -0.04
C ASP A 339 5.14 -6.22 1.46
N GLY A 340 4.09 -6.25 2.29
CA GLY A 340 4.27 -6.14 3.74
C GLY A 340 5.02 -7.33 4.33
N ILE A 341 4.78 -8.55 3.84
CA ILE A 341 5.46 -9.73 4.35
C ILE A 341 6.91 -9.75 3.88
N LEU A 342 7.19 -9.42 2.63
CA LEU A 342 8.56 -9.23 2.15
C LEU A 342 9.28 -8.13 2.95
N THR A 343 8.63 -7.01 3.21
CA THR A 343 9.19 -5.92 4.02
C THR A 343 9.60 -6.40 5.41
N SER A 344 8.74 -7.16 6.08
CA SER A 344 9.07 -7.74 7.39
C SER A 344 10.25 -8.72 7.32
N LEU A 345 10.38 -9.51 6.24
CA LEU A 345 11.56 -10.37 6.00
C LEU A 345 12.84 -9.56 5.78
N MET A 346 12.77 -8.44 5.04
CA MET A 346 13.93 -7.57 4.82
C MET A 346 14.39 -6.88 6.11
N ILE A 347 13.45 -6.48 6.95
CA ILE A 347 13.75 -5.96 8.31
C ILE A 347 14.49 -7.05 9.11
N MET A 348 13.97 -8.27 9.12
CA MET A 348 14.61 -9.40 9.82
C MET A 348 16.00 -9.71 9.26
N GLU A 349 16.21 -9.62 7.95
CA GLU A 349 17.55 -9.80 7.37
C GLU A 349 18.55 -8.80 7.96
N VAL A 350 18.17 -7.52 8.06
CA VAL A 350 19.04 -6.50 8.65
C VAL A 350 19.31 -6.77 10.13
N ILE A 351 18.29 -7.11 10.92
CA ILE A 351 18.44 -7.46 12.35
C ILE A 351 19.43 -8.62 12.51
N MET A 352 19.22 -9.69 11.76
CA MET A 352 20.05 -10.91 11.87
C MET A 352 21.49 -10.70 11.39
N GLU A 353 21.68 -9.94 10.32
CA GLU A 353 23.00 -9.68 9.75
C GLU A 353 23.82 -8.71 10.63
N LYS A 354 23.19 -7.65 11.09
CA LYS A 354 23.84 -6.65 11.96
C LYS A 354 23.96 -7.10 13.41
N LYS A 355 23.20 -8.12 13.82
CA LYS A 355 23.09 -8.58 15.22
C LYS A 355 22.77 -7.42 16.18
N GLN A 356 21.84 -6.57 15.76
CA GLN A 356 21.38 -5.40 16.51
C GLN A 356 19.86 -5.44 16.61
N THR A 357 19.33 -4.83 17.67
CA THR A 357 17.89 -4.67 17.84
C THR A 357 17.33 -3.64 16.86
N LEU A 358 16.02 -3.71 16.62
CA LEU A 358 15.37 -2.81 15.67
C LEU A 358 15.44 -1.34 16.14
N ALA A 359 15.27 -1.07 17.45
CA ALA A 359 15.45 0.25 18.01
C ALA A 359 16.85 0.81 17.74
N LYS A 360 17.89 -0.03 17.90
CA LYS A 360 19.27 0.40 17.66
C LYS A 360 19.53 0.72 16.17
N LEU A 361 18.96 -0.07 15.26
CA LEU A 361 19.10 0.12 13.81
C LEU A 361 18.43 1.42 13.32
N CYS A 362 17.37 1.86 13.99
CA CYS A 362 16.63 3.09 13.69
C CYS A 362 17.12 4.33 14.45
N SER A 363 18.01 4.17 15.43
CA SER A 363 18.39 5.24 16.39
C SER A 363 19.04 6.50 15.77
N ASP A 364 19.52 6.43 14.53
CA ASP A 364 20.10 7.57 13.83
C ASP A 364 19.04 8.55 13.29
N VAL A 365 17.79 8.13 13.19
CA VAL A 365 16.69 8.94 12.66
C VAL A 365 15.89 9.57 13.78
N LYS A 366 15.92 10.88 13.88
CA LYS A 366 15.06 11.63 14.80
C LYS A 366 13.75 11.94 14.10
N ILE A 367 12.66 11.34 14.53
CA ILE A 367 11.32 11.69 14.00
C ILE A 367 10.90 13.05 14.54
N TYR A 368 10.55 13.95 13.64
CA TYR A 368 9.98 15.26 13.95
C TYR A 368 8.47 15.12 14.17
N PRO A 369 7.89 15.73 15.22
CA PRO A 369 6.46 15.92 15.34
C PRO A 369 5.86 16.44 14.03
N GLN A 370 4.72 15.88 13.61
CA GLN A 370 4.05 16.23 12.37
C GLN A 370 2.57 16.43 12.64
N LEU A 371 2.05 17.58 12.23
CA LEU A 371 0.61 17.83 12.28
C LEU A 371 0.07 18.12 10.88
N LEU A 372 -0.96 17.38 10.49
CA LEU A 372 -1.68 17.60 9.25
C LEU A 372 -3.14 17.94 9.54
N LYS A 373 -3.63 19.06 9.00
CA LYS A 373 -5.05 19.41 9.03
C LYS A 373 -5.63 19.54 7.62
N ASN A 374 -6.86 19.05 7.47
CA ASN A 374 -7.63 19.20 6.26
C ASN A 374 -8.51 20.44 6.37
N VAL A 375 -8.46 21.31 5.38
CA VAL A 375 -9.32 22.52 5.29
C VAL A 375 -10.20 22.36 4.06
N ARG A 376 -11.52 22.34 4.27
CA ARG A 376 -12.48 22.25 3.18
C ARG A 376 -12.55 23.58 2.44
N VAL A 377 -12.41 23.55 1.12
CA VAL A 377 -12.37 24.76 0.28
C VAL A 377 -13.30 24.61 -0.92
N THR A 378 -13.77 25.75 -1.46
CA THR A 378 -14.62 25.79 -2.65
C THR A 378 -13.84 25.36 -3.90
N ASP A 379 -12.63 25.87 -4.05
CA ASP A 379 -11.72 25.53 -5.14
C ASP A 379 -10.29 25.35 -4.61
N LYS A 380 -9.75 24.16 -4.79
CA LYS A 380 -8.44 23.77 -4.25
C LYS A 380 -7.29 24.57 -4.86
N LYS A 381 -7.37 24.81 -6.18
CA LYS A 381 -6.31 25.51 -6.91
C LYS A 381 -6.28 26.98 -6.50
N THR A 382 -7.45 27.64 -6.51
CA THR A 382 -7.58 29.03 -6.09
C THR A 382 -7.10 29.23 -4.67
N ALA A 383 -7.44 28.32 -3.74
CA ALA A 383 -7.01 28.44 -2.36
C ALA A 383 -5.51 28.21 -2.19
N ARG A 384 -4.92 27.25 -2.92
CA ARG A 384 -3.47 27.01 -2.89
C ARG A 384 -2.68 28.16 -3.52
N GLU A 385 -3.16 28.73 -4.61
CA GLU A 385 -2.46 29.77 -5.37
C GLU A 385 -2.79 31.18 -4.86
N ASN A 386 -3.63 31.34 -3.83
CA ASN A 386 -3.94 32.65 -3.24
C ASN A 386 -2.66 33.32 -2.68
N PRO A 387 -2.36 34.57 -3.06
CA PRO A 387 -1.12 35.25 -2.67
C PRO A 387 -0.93 35.40 -1.15
N ALA A 388 -2.03 35.61 -0.38
CA ALA A 388 -1.98 35.73 1.07
C ALA A 388 -1.64 34.38 1.72
N VAL A 389 -2.21 33.30 1.19
CA VAL A 389 -1.92 31.92 1.65
C VAL A 389 -0.47 31.56 1.32
N GLN A 390 0.02 31.83 0.11
CA GLN A 390 1.40 31.59 -0.26
C GLN A 390 2.37 32.36 0.63
N LYS A 391 2.08 33.64 0.88
CA LYS A 391 2.89 34.45 1.80
C LYS A 391 2.92 33.86 3.20
N ALA A 392 1.79 33.39 3.73
CA ALA A 392 1.75 32.77 5.05
C ALA A 392 2.57 31.47 5.10
N VAL A 393 2.57 30.68 4.01
CA VAL A 393 3.41 29.50 3.87
C VAL A 393 4.89 29.86 3.87
N ASP A 394 5.28 30.88 3.10
CA ASP A 394 6.66 31.35 3.02
C ASP A 394 7.16 31.92 4.36
N ASP A 395 6.32 32.70 5.06
CA ASP A 395 6.61 33.24 6.38
C ASP A 395 6.84 32.11 7.42
N VAL A 396 5.99 31.06 7.39
CA VAL A 396 6.15 29.89 8.26
C VAL A 396 7.40 29.08 7.88
N ALA A 397 7.66 28.88 6.60
CA ALA A 397 8.86 28.19 6.13
C ALA A 397 10.15 28.91 6.60
N ALA A 398 10.16 30.25 6.49
CA ALA A 398 11.27 31.07 6.96
C ALA A 398 11.45 30.98 8.49
N ALA A 399 10.36 30.98 9.26
CA ALA A 399 10.40 30.85 10.71
C ALA A 399 10.86 29.49 11.20
N LEU A 400 10.50 28.40 10.49
CA LEU A 400 10.92 27.02 10.80
C LEU A 400 12.41 26.78 10.44
N GLY A 401 12.92 27.45 9.40
CA GLY A 401 14.30 27.29 8.94
C GLY A 401 14.66 25.83 8.63
N SER A 402 15.80 25.38 9.16
CA SER A 402 16.25 24.00 8.99
C SER A 402 15.61 23.01 9.97
N ASP A 403 14.92 23.47 11.01
CA ASP A 403 14.39 22.63 12.10
C ASP A 403 12.91 22.29 11.96
N GLY A 404 12.34 22.56 10.80
CA GLY A 404 11.00 22.21 10.45
C GLY A 404 10.71 22.42 8.97
N ARG A 405 9.49 22.10 8.56
CA ARG A 405 8.98 22.39 7.21
C ARG A 405 7.47 22.53 7.21
N ILE A 406 6.97 23.20 6.21
CA ILE A 406 5.53 23.27 5.91
C ILE A 406 5.28 22.73 4.50
N LEU A 407 4.17 22.02 4.35
CA LEU A 407 3.68 21.55 3.05
C LEU A 407 2.19 21.81 2.94
N VAL A 408 1.79 22.57 1.92
CA VAL A 408 0.38 22.80 1.58
C VAL A 408 0.09 22.17 0.22
N ARG A 409 -0.86 21.25 0.19
CA ARG A 409 -1.20 20.51 -1.02
C ARG A 409 -2.69 20.25 -1.16
N GLU A 410 -3.12 20.04 -2.40
CA GLU A 410 -4.47 19.62 -2.70
C GLU A 410 -4.69 18.14 -2.36
N SER A 411 -5.88 17.78 -1.89
CA SER A 411 -6.31 16.39 -1.83
C SER A 411 -6.66 15.89 -3.24
N GLY A 412 -6.23 14.68 -3.59
CA GLY A 412 -6.58 14.06 -4.87
C GLY A 412 -8.06 13.71 -4.99
N THR A 413 -8.72 13.37 -3.89
CA THR A 413 -10.07 12.80 -3.86
C THR A 413 -11.13 13.71 -3.24
N GLU A 414 -10.75 14.60 -2.34
CA GLU A 414 -11.68 15.43 -1.56
C GLU A 414 -11.52 16.91 -1.90
N PRO A 415 -12.55 17.74 -1.70
CA PRO A 415 -12.48 19.19 -1.88
C PRO A 415 -11.80 19.87 -0.69
N VAL A 416 -10.58 19.42 -0.35
CA VAL A 416 -9.79 19.95 0.76
C VAL A 416 -8.37 20.31 0.35
N ILE A 417 -7.84 21.32 1.02
CA ILE A 417 -6.39 21.58 1.09
C ILE A 417 -5.86 20.94 2.37
N ARG A 418 -4.72 20.30 2.26
CA ARG A 418 -4.00 19.69 3.37
C ARG A 418 -2.84 20.58 3.76
N VAL A 419 -2.87 21.08 4.99
CA VAL A 419 -1.80 21.87 5.59
C VAL A 419 -1.06 20.98 6.58
N MET A 420 0.22 20.72 6.31
CA MET A 420 1.09 19.88 7.13
C MET A 420 2.29 20.71 7.60
N VAL A 421 2.61 20.62 8.88
CA VAL A 421 3.83 21.17 9.46
C VAL A 421 4.58 20.10 10.23
N GLU A 422 5.89 20.05 10.05
CA GLU A 422 6.82 19.32 10.89
C GLU A 422 7.70 20.32 11.62
N ALA A 423 7.91 20.11 12.93
CA ALA A 423 8.69 21.01 13.76
C ALA A 423 9.31 20.29 14.96
N ALA A 424 10.02 21.03 15.80
CA ALA A 424 10.70 20.48 16.96
C ALA A 424 9.74 19.95 18.04
N THR A 425 8.52 20.50 18.14
CA THR A 425 7.47 20.09 19.10
C THR A 425 6.08 20.15 18.48
N ASP A 426 5.12 19.42 19.08
CA ASP A 426 3.72 19.43 18.66
C ASP A 426 3.06 20.82 18.78
N GLU A 427 3.44 21.61 19.79
CA GLU A 427 2.92 22.95 20.00
C GLU A 427 3.32 23.87 18.85
N ILE A 428 4.56 23.79 18.37
CA ILE A 428 5.04 24.56 17.24
C ILE A 428 4.31 24.13 15.95
N CYS A 429 4.10 22.83 15.75
CA CYS A 429 3.32 22.32 14.64
C CYS A 429 1.89 22.88 14.66
N GLN A 430 1.24 22.85 15.83
CA GLN A 430 -0.12 23.37 16.00
C GLN A 430 -0.19 24.87 15.71
N GLN A 431 0.76 25.66 16.24
CA GLN A 431 0.83 27.12 16.04
C GLN A 431 0.88 27.46 14.54
N TYR A 432 1.80 26.85 13.80
CA TYR A 432 2.02 27.21 12.41
C TYR A 432 0.96 26.64 11.45
N VAL A 433 0.44 25.45 11.73
CA VAL A 433 -0.72 24.95 10.97
C VAL A 433 -1.91 25.88 11.12
N GLU A 434 -2.21 26.32 12.36
CA GLU A 434 -3.33 27.21 12.61
C GLU A 434 -3.12 28.61 12.00
N GLN A 435 -1.91 29.13 12.02
CA GLN A 435 -1.56 30.40 11.35
C GLN A 435 -1.97 30.39 9.87
N VAL A 436 -1.63 29.34 9.13
CA VAL A 436 -1.97 29.24 7.71
C VAL A 436 -3.47 29.02 7.52
N ILE A 437 -4.11 28.22 8.36
CA ILE A 437 -5.56 27.98 8.30
C ILE A 437 -6.34 29.27 8.54
N GLN A 438 -5.90 30.11 9.49
CA GLN A 438 -6.55 31.40 9.75
C GLN A 438 -6.47 32.34 8.53
N VAL A 439 -5.38 32.31 7.77
CA VAL A 439 -5.29 33.09 6.53
C VAL A 439 -6.26 32.54 5.48
N ILE A 440 -6.37 31.22 5.33
CA ILE A 440 -7.34 30.59 4.40
C ILE A 440 -8.77 31.02 4.76
N ARG A 441 -9.11 31.10 6.06
CA ARG A 441 -10.40 31.58 6.55
C ARG A 441 -10.64 33.05 6.28
N ALA A 442 -9.63 33.89 6.57
CA ALA A 442 -9.72 35.34 6.39
C ALA A 442 -9.92 35.74 4.92
N GLU A 443 -9.35 34.98 3.99
CA GLU A 443 -9.55 35.13 2.55
C GLU A 443 -10.89 34.56 2.05
N GLY A 444 -11.75 34.02 2.93
CA GLY A 444 -13.05 33.47 2.59
C GLY A 444 -13.01 32.20 1.73
N LEU A 445 -11.90 31.46 1.79
CA LEU A 445 -11.68 30.28 0.96
C LEU A 445 -12.15 28.99 1.63
N GLU A 446 -12.31 28.97 2.96
CA GLU A 446 -12.84 27.84 3.72
C GLU A 446 -14.36 27.76 3.56
N VAL A 447 -14.87 26.55 3.33
CA VAL A 447 -16.32 26.26 3.37
C VAL A 447 -16.68 25.86 4.78
N THR A 448 -17.36 26.75 5.50
CA THR A 448 -18.05 26.39 6.75
C THR A 448 -19.27 25.55 6.43
N GLN A 449 -19.42 24.40 7.10
CA GLN A 449 -20.60 23.53 7.00
C GLN A 449 -21.85 24.24 7.47
#